data_e6f0a03dc6222d772e52cb613b170c88
#
_entry.id   e6f0a03dc6222d772e52cb613b170c88
#
_cell.length_a   1.000
_cell.length_b   1.000
_cell.length_c   1.000
_cell.angle_alpha   90.00
_cell.angle_beta   90.00
_cell.angle_gamma   90.00
#
_symmetry.space_group_name_H-M   'P 1'
#
loop_
_entity.id
_entity.type
_entity.pdbx_description
1 polymer ?
#
loop_
_entity_poly.entity_id
_entity_poly.type
_entity_poly.pdbx_seq_one_letter_code
_entity_poly.pdbx_strand_id
1 'polypeptide(L)'
;MTHVALFGRRRSARSDTQESPGKTGAIDVVTAGDAADVAAATETAAAAGAGAAVDDVHVPEAPFSRFRGPFDSSEVTAGEDWVDFGAIWLPRTEAIEVRLEIDQTTDTITGIHLVHKGSTAQLQAYAAPRTFGLWPDIRGEIADGVVAQGGQAEVVDGILGKELKVALPDGSVMRLHGVDGPRWFLRAVVHGPAATDDTAAVTLLELVRGVAIDRGTDARPPREVLPLRLPPEAQQVNDDATDSVAGTSQRTEDDLRPFERGPEIIEVR
;
A
#
# COMPACT_ATOMS: atom_id res chain seq x y z
N MET A 1 -54.58 -19.26 -26.57
CA MET A 1 -53.72 -18.77 -25.50
C MET A 1 -52.30 -19.22 -25.80
N THR A 2 -51.55 -18.35 -26.43
CA THR A 2 -50.35 -18.76 -27.21
C THR A 2 -49.10 -18.23 -26.50
N HIS A 3 -48.24 -19.15 -26.05
CA HIS A 3 -46.93 -18.84 -25.55
C HIS A 3 -45.94 -18.71 -26.71
N VAL A 4 -45.25 -17.56 -26.78
CA VAL A 4 -44.10 -17.36 -27.68
C VAL A 4 -42.82 -17.33 -26.83
N ALA A 5 -41.93 -18.30 -27.05
CA ALA A 5 -40.59 -18.35 -26.50
C ALA A 5 -39.61 -17.77 -27.51
N LEU A 6 -38.82 -16.75 -27.09
CA LEU A 6 -37.77 -16.15 -27.92
C LEU A 6 -36.41 -16.67 -27.46
N PHE A 7 -35.75 -17.46 -28.31
CA PHE A 7 -34.38 -17.97 -28.12
C PHE A 7 -33.38 -16.89 -28.54
N GLY A 8 -32.59 -16.37 -27.62
CA GLY A 8 -31.40 -15.54 -27.88
C GLY A 8 -30.16 -16.37 -28.00
N ARG A 9 -29.54 -16.39 -29.19
CA ARG A 9 -28.26 -17.04 -29.47
C ARG A 9 -27.11 -16.29 -28.79
N ARG A 10 -26.38 -16.94 -27.87
CA ARG A 10 -25.07 -16.48 -27.38
C ARG A 10 -24.01 -16.79 -28.45
N ARG A 11 -23.33 -15.76 -28.93
CA ARG A 11 -22.08 -15.89 -29.70
C ARG A 11 -20.94 -16.09 -28.73
N SER A 12 -20.25 -17.22 -28.81
CA SER A 12 -18.96 -17.50 -28.19
C SER A 12 -17.90 -16.65 -28.89
N ALA A 13 -17.26 -15.74 -28.15
CA ALA A 13 -16.01 -15.12 -28.54
C ALA A 13 -14.87 -16.03 -28.07
N ARG A 14 -14.07 -16.52 -29.00
CA ARG A 14 -12.80 -17.20 -28.73
C ARG A 14 -11.80 -16.13 -28.29
N SER A 15 -11.24 -16.30 -27.09
CA SER A 15 -10.08 -15.55 -26.62
C SER A 15 -8.84 -16.26 -27.16
N ASP A 16 -8.13 -15.62 -28.07
CA ASP A 16 -6.75 -15.99 -28.40
C ASP A 16 -5.86 -15.60 -27.21
N THR A 17 -5.31 -16.60 -26.56
CA THR A 17 -4.27 -16.45 -25.54
C THR A 17 -2.96 -16.15 -26.23
N GLN A 18 -2.56 -14.91 -26.24
CA GLN A 18 -1.21 -14.51 -26.63
C GLN A 18 -0.32 -14.52 -25.39
N GLU A 19 0.55 -15.51 -25.36
CA GLU A 19 1.57 -15.73 -24.34
C GLU A 19 2.64 -14.66 -24.50
N SER A 20 2.79 -13.76 -23.49
CA SER A 20 3.87 -12.78 -23.43
C SER A 20 4.98 -13.28 -22.49
N PRO A 21 6.24 -13.13 -22.87
CA PRO A 21 7.37 -13.58 -22.06
C PRO A 21 7.77 -12.52 -21.02
N GLY A 22 8.13 -12.98 -19.83
CA GLY A 22 8.98 -12.28 -18.85
C GLY A 22 8.29 -11.19 -18.02
N LYS A 23 7.61 -11.57 -16.93
CA LYS A 23 7.19 -10.61 -15.89
C LYS A 23 8.33 -10.38 -14.90
N THR A 24 9.06 -9.31 -15.10
CA THR A 24 9.68 -8.56 -13.99
C THR A 24 8.54 -8.08 -13.09
N GLY A 25 8.64 -8.25 -11.77
CA GLY A 25 7.57 -7.94 -10.82
C GLY A 25 6.97 -6.56 -11.07
N ALA A 26 5.70 -6.51 -11.46
CA ALA A 26 5.00 -5.27 -11.78
C ALA A 26 4.70 -4.49 -10.50
N ILE A 27 5.05 -3.20 -10.47
CA ILE A 27 4.62 -2.25 -9.45
C ILE A 27 3.37 -1.57 -9.98
N ASP A 28 2.22 -1.84 -9.36
CA ASP A 28 0.95 -1.18 -9.71
C ASP A 28 0.68 0.00 -8.76
N VAL A 29 0.19 1.10 -9.33
CA VAL A 29 -0.22 2.29 -8.58
C VAL A 29 -1.74 2.25 -8.38
N VAL A 30 -2.17 2.24 -7.13
CA VAL A 30 -3.60 2.25 -6.75
C VAL A 30 -3.96 3.64 -6.23
N THR A 31 -5.03 4.22 -6.75
CA THR A 31 -5.54 5.49 -6.26
C THR A 31 -6.38 5.30 -5.01
N ALA A 32 -6.30 6.23 -4.06
CA ALA A 32 -6.84 6.18 -2.70
C ALA A 32 -8.37 5.99 -2.56
N GLY A 33 -9.10 5.70 -3.64
CA GLY A 33 -10.57 5.61 -3.62
C GLY A 33 -11.15 4.28 -3.11
N ASP A 34 -10.42 3.18 -3.21
CA ASP A 34 -10.97 1.84 -2.92
C ASP A 34 -10.61 1.27 -1.53
N ALA A 35 -9.68 1.92 -0.81
CA ALA A 35 -9.23 1.50 0.53
C ALA A 35 -9.63 2.47 1.65
N ALA A 36 -10.29 3.58 1.32
CA ALA A 36 -10.47 4.73 2.22
C ALA A 36 -11.41 4.46 3.41
N ASP A 37 -12.37 3.54 3.29
CA ASP A 37 -13.38 3.34 4.36
C ASP A 37 -12.84 2.61 5.60
N VAL A 38 -11.74 1.89 5.48
CA VAL A 38 -11.16 1.11 6.60
C VAL A 38 -9.93 1.79 7.19
N ALA A 39 -9.20 2.57 6.39
CA ALA A 39 -8.03 3.32 6.84
C ALA A 39 -8.41 4.53 7.72
N ALA A 40 -9.56 5.17 7.48
CA ALA A 40 -10.02 6.35 8.22
C ALA A 40 -10.20 6.10 9.73
N ALA A 41 -10.62 4.89 10.13
CA ALA A 41 -10.77 4.54 11.54
C ALA A 41 -9.42 4.40 12.28
N THR A 42 -8.35 4.06 11.55
CA THR A 42 -7.01 3.89 12.10
C THR A 42 -6.15 5.15 12.02
N GLU A 43 -6.39 6.04 11.05
CA GLU A 43 -5.70 7.32 10.96
C GLU A 43 -6.16 8.32 12.04
N THR A 44 -7.45 8.31 12.40
CA THR A 44 -7.99 9.18 13.46
C THR A 44 -7.39 8.84 14.83
N ALA A 45 -7.10 7.57 15.12
CA ALA A 45 -6.44 7.16 16.37
C ALA A 45 -4.96 7.58 16.44
N ALA A 46 -4.27 7.66 15.30
CA ALA A 46 -2.86 8.08 15.26
C ALA A 46 -2.68 9.59 15.47
N ALA A 47 -3.71 10.40 15.20
CA ALA A 47 -3.69 11.85 15.31
C ALA A 47 -4.22 12.41 16.67
N ALA A 48 -4.99 11.62 17.43
CA ALA A 48 -5.62 12.04 18.69
C ALA A 48 -4.75 11.63 19.89
N GLY A 49 -3.67 12.31 20.13
CA GLY A 49 -2.78 12.05 21.27
C GLY A 49 -2.68 13.24 22.22
N ALA A 50 -3.69 13.48 23.05
CA ALA A 50 -3.56 14.20 24.32
C ALA A 50 -4.80 13.99 25.18
N GLY A 51 -4.80 13.02 26.07
CA GLY A 51 -5.90 12.79 27.03
C GLY A 51 -5.46 11.90 28.17
N ALA A 52 -5.22 12.56 29.30
CA ALA A 52 -5.24 12.13 30.70
C ALA A 52 -4.90 10.66 31.06
N ALA A 53 -3.76 10.53 31.71
CA ALA A 53 -3.31 9.36 32.45
C ALA A 53 -4.34 8.93 33.52
N VAL A 54 -4.72 7.67 33.48
CA VAL A 54 -5.11 6.89 34.65
C VAL A 54 -3.92 6.01 35.00
N ASP A 55 -3.48 6.09 36.25
CA ASP A 55 -2.38 5.28 36.79
C ASP A 55 -2.80 3.78 36.80
N ASP A 56 -2.64 3.14 35.66
CA ASP A 56 -2.56 1.69 35.59
C ASP A 56 -1.06 1.35 35.67
N VAL A 57 -0.70 0.45 36.57
CA VAL A 57 0.71 0.02 36.72
C VAL A 57 1.11 -0.71 35.42
N HIS A 58 1.57 0.07 34.47
CA HIS A 58 2.07 -0.42 33.19
C HIS A 58 3.33 -1.25 33.45
N VAL A 59 3.18 -2.57 33.46
CA VAL A 59 4.34 -3.49 33.40
C VAL A 59 4.90 -3.37 31.98
N PRO A 60 6.13 -2.88 31.83
CA PRO A 60 6.69 -2.72 30.47
C PRO A 60 6.69 -4.07 29.75
N GLU A 61 5.99 -4.13 28.63
CA GLU A 61 6.04 -5.30 27.75
C GLU A 61 7.47 -5.49 27.22
N ALA A 62 7.97 -6.73 27.27
CA ALA A 62 9.29 -7.02 26.72
C ALA A 62 9.32 -6.67 25.21
N PRO A 63 10.33 -5.92 24.74
CA PRO A 63 10.38 -5.52 23.35
C PRO A 63 10.51 -6.77 22.44
N PHE A 64 9.83 -6.71 21.29
CA PHE A 64 9.94 -7.74 20.26
C PHE A 64 11.40 -7.89 19.78
N SER A 65 11.87 -9.12 19.68
CA SER A 65 13.24 -9.39 19.20
C SER A 65 13.31 -9.25 17.68
N ARG A 66 13.98 -8.20 17.19
CA ARG A 66 14.19 -7.92 15.75
C ARG A 66 15.40 -8.66 15.17
N PHE A 67 15.94 -9.71 15.82
CA PHE A 67 17.09 -10.46 15.32
C PHE A 67 16.91 -10.99 13.88
N ARG A 68 15.67 -11.27 13.46
CA ARG A 68 15.31 -11.70 12.12
C ARG A 68 14.55 -10.61 11.34
N GLY A 69 14.66 -9.35 11.76
CA GLY A 69 13.93 -8.20 11.22
C GLY A 69 12.54 -7.97 11.88
N PRO A 70 11.83 -6.91 11.44
CA PRO A 70 12.26 -5.87 10.50
C PRO A 70 13.56 -5.19 10.92
N PHE A 71 14.39 -4.87 9.92
CA PHE A 71 15.74 -4.35 10.15
C PHE A 71 15.77 -2.82 10.17
N ASP A 72 16.77 -2.25 10.80
CA ASP A 72 17.19 -0.88 10.52
C ASP A 72 18.08 -0.88 9.26
N SER A 73 18.02 0.18 8.44
CA SER A 73 18.83 0.27 7.21
C SER A 73 20.32 0.12 7.48
N SER A 74 20.79 0.48 8.69
CA SER A 74 22.19 0.29 9.13
C SER A 74 22.55 -1.17 9.46
N GLU A 75 21.56 -2.04 9.62
CA GLU A 75 21.75 -3.48 9.93
C GLU A 75 21.84 -4.34 8.67
N VAL A 76 21.61 -3.78 7.49
CA VAL A 76 21.63 -4.48 6.20
C VAL A 76 22.56 -3.78 5.21
N THR A 77 23.00 -4.52 4.18
CA THR A 77 23.79 -3.94 3.10
C THR A 77 22.84 -3.58 1.96
N ALA A 78 22.80 -2.30 1.59
CA ALA A 78 22.06 -1.85 0.42
C ALA A 78 22.62 -2.54 -0.85
N GLY A 79 21.73 -2.94 -1.77
CA GLY A 79 22.13 -3.62 -3.00
C GLY A 79 20.92 -4.09 -3.82
N GLU A 80 21.20 -4.88 -4.84
CA GLU A 80 20.19 -5.37 -5.81
C GLU A 80 19.12 -6.29 -5.20
N ASP A 81 19.37 -6.82 -3.99
CA ASP A 81 18.40 -7.65 -3.28
C ASP A 81 17.22 -6.85 -2.70
N TRP A 82 17.28 -5.53 -2.77
CA TRP A 82 16.28 -4.63 -2.21
C TRP A 82 15.61 -3.77 -3.28
N VAL A 83 14.35 -3.46 -3.05
CA VAL A 83 13.61 -2.40 -3.76
C VAL A 83 13.46 -1.23 -2.79
N ASP A 84 14.09 -0.09 -3.13
CA ASP A 84 14.15 1.10 -2.28
C ASP A 84 12.95 2.01 -2.55
N PHE A 85 12.02 2.07 -1.59
CA PHE A 85 10.89 3.00 -1.57
C PHE A 85 11.12 4.21 -0.64
N GLY A 86 12.35 4.59 -0.37
CA GLY A 86 12.69 5.65 0.58
C GLY A 86 12.78 5.12 2.00
N ALA A 87 11.82 5.44 2.85
CA ALA A 87 11.82 4.98 4.23
C ALA A 87 11.63 3.46 4.41
N ILE A 88 11.14 2.74 3.40
CA ILE A 88 10.95 1.29 3.45
C ILE A 88 11.70 0.64 2.29
N TRP A 89 12.56 -0.32 2.61
CA TRP A 89 13.22 -1.18 1.63
C TRP A 89 12.59 -2.57 1.70
N LEU A 90 12.05 -3.04 0.57
CA LEU A 90 11.45 -4.37 0.46
C LEU A 90 12.46 -5.37 -0.09
N PRO A 91 12.57 -6.59 0.49
CA PRO A 91 13.28 -7.67 -0.16
C PRO A 91 12.69 -7.95 -1.54
N ARG A 92 13.53 -8.08 -2.55
CA ARG A 92 13.10 -8.39 -3.91
C ARG A 92 12.49 -9.79 -3.96
N THR A 93 11.26 -9.91 -4.42
CA THR A 93 10.52 -11.17 -4.54
C THR A 93 9.53 -11.10 -5.69
N GLU A 94 9.33 -12.22 -6.38
CA GLU A 94 8.29 -12.38 -7.42
C GLU A 94 6.98 -12.95 -6.87
N ALA A 95 7.00 -13.40 -5.61
CA ALA A 95 5.85 -14.08 -5.00
C ALA A 95 4.72 -13.14 -4.59
N ILE A 96 4.99 -11.83 -4.48
CA ILE A 96 4.09 -10.83 -3.93
C ILE A 96 4.04 -9.63 -4.89
N GLU A 97 2.83 -9.20 -5.21
CA GLU A 97 2.59 -7.96 -5.94
C GLU A 97 2.70 -6.77 -4.99
N VAL A 98 3.39 -5.72 -5.43
CA VAL A 98 3.56 -4.48 -4.68
C VAL A 98 2.73 -3.39 -5.34
N ARG A 99 1.87 -2.72 -4.57
CA ARG A 99 1.08 -1.57 -5.00
C ARG A 99 1.41 -0.38 -4.11
N LEU A 100 1.36 0.81 -4.67
CA LEU A 100 1.60 2.05 -3.94
C LEU A 100 0.30 2.82 -3.77
N GLU A 101 0.08 3.30 -2.57
CA GLU A 101 -1.00 4.23 -2.26
C GLU A 101 -0.50 5.66 -2.44
N ILE A 102 -1.18 6.44 -3.28
CA ILE A 102 -0.82 7.83 -3.57
C ILE A 102 -1.96 8.76 -3.17
N ASP A 103 -1.66 9.75 -2.35
CA ASP A 103 -2.54 10.88 -2.11
C ASP A 103 -2.52 11.79 -3.35
N GLN A 104 -3.64 11.81 -4.08
CA GLN A 104 -3.79 12.61 -5.30
C GLN A 104 -3.78 14.13 -5.07
N THR A 105 -4.00 14.58 -3.83
CA THR A 105 -4.01 16.01 -3.50
C THR A 105 -2.59 16.54 -3.35
N THR A 106 -1.71 15.73 -2.78
CA THR A 106 -0.32 16.09 -2.47
C THR A 106 0.69 15.41 -3.40
N ASP A 107 0.25 14.49 -4.24
CA ASP A 107 1.08 13.63 -5.11
C ASP A 107 2.19 12.90 -4.32
N THR A 108 1.85 12.49 -3.10
CA THR A 108 2.77 11.80 -2.20
C THR A 108 2.36 10.34 -2.00
N ILE A 109 3.36 9.46 -1.90
CA ILE A 109 3.12 8.06 -1.56
C ILE A 109 2.88 7.96 -0.06
N THR A 110 1.72 7.45 0.34
CA THR A 110 1.29 7.35 1.75
C THR A 110 1.45 5.96 2.33
N GLY A 111 1.55 4.93 1.47
CA GLY A 111 1.69 3.55 1.93
C GLY A 111 2.14 2.59 0.83
N ILE A 112 2.57 1.41 1.25
CA ILE A 112 2.92 0.29 0.39
C ILE A 112 1.97 -0.86 0.69
N HIS A 113 1.32 -1.40 -0.33
CA HIS A 113 0.46 -2.57 -0.23
C HIS A 113 1.17 -3.79 -0.81
N LEU A 114 1.33 -4.81 0.00
CA LEU A 114 1.80 -6.13 -0.39
C LEU A 114 0.59 -7.03 -0.64
N VAL A 115 0.41 -7.49 -1.88
CA VAL A 115 -0.76 -8.29 -2.26
C VAL A 115 -0.36 -9.73 -2.55
N HIS A 116 -1.00 -10.68 -1.89
CA HIS A 116 -0.78 -12.11 -2.09
C HIS A 116 -2.05 -12.92 -1.89
N LYS A 117 -2.48 -13.68 -2.90
CA LYS A 117 -3.63 -14.59 -2.85
C LYS A 117 -4.90 -13.98 -2.23
N GLY A 118 -5.26 -12.77 -2.63
CA GLY A 118 -6.44 -12.08 -2.13
C GLY A 118 -6.30 -11.45 -0.75
N SER A 119 -5.12 -11.54 -0.15
CA SER A 119 -4.77 -10.83 1.09
C SER A 119 -3.90 -9.63 0.79
N THR A 120 -4.00 -8.59 1.61
CA THR A 120 -3.21 -7.37 1.50
C THR A 120 -2.60 -7.02 2.84
N ALA A 121 -1.32 -6.63 2.84
CA ALA A 121 -0.67 -6.00 3.99
C ALA A 121 -0.26 -4.57 3.60
N GLN A 122 -0.87 -3.58 4.23
CA GLN A 122 -0.50 -2.18 4.10
C GLN A 122 0.62 -1.84 5.06
N LEU A 123 1.73 -1.29 4.54
CA LEU A 123 2.90 -0.92 5.31
C LEU A 123 3.05 0.59 5.39
N GLN A 124 3.31 1.08 6.58
CA GLN A 124 3.65 2.48 6.85
C GLN A 124 4.75 2.53 7.92
N ALA A 125 5.74 3.39 7.68
CA ALA A 125 6.81 3.65 8.64
C ALA A 125 6.67 5.05 9.25
N TYR A 126 6.94 5.17 10.54
CA TYR A 126 6.78 6.40 11.30
C TYR A 126 8.05 6.73 12.07
N ALA A 127 8.26 8.01 12.32
CA ALA A 127 9.28 8.45 13.26
C ALA A 127 8.90 8.06 14.69
N ALA A 128 9.87 7.56 15.46
CA ALA A 128 9.68 7.16 16.85
C ALA A 128 10.71 7.82 17.78
N PRO A 129 10.41 7.95 19.09
CA PRO A 129 11.35 8.38 20.10
C PRO A 129 12.54 7.43 20.22
N ARG A 130 13.62 7.89 20.85
CA ARG A 130 14.79 7.03 21.11
C ARG A 130 14.64 6.12 22.32
N THR A 131 13.75 6.48 23.25
CA THR A 131 13.77 5.97 24.63
C THR A 131 12.71 4.91 24.91
N PHE A 132 11.66 4.84 24.08
CA PHE A 132 10.57 3.88 24.26
C PHE A 132 9.90 3.59 22.91
N GLY A 133 9.25 2.42 22.81
CA GLY A 133 8.48 2.03 21.64
C GLY A 133 7.11 2.73 21.61
N LEU A 134 6.50 2.72 20.45
CA LEU A 134 5.18 3.31 20.20
C LEU A 134 4.06 2.25 20.17
N TRP A 135 4.41 0.99 19.87
CA TRP A 135 3.41 -0.03 19.59
C TRP A 135 2.44 -0.31 20.74
N PRO A 136 2.88 -0.46 22.00
CA PRO A 136 1.95 -0.71 23.08
C PRO A 136 0.88 0.37 23.23
N ASP A 137 1.29 1.65 23.14
CA ASP A 137 0.38 2.80 23.25
C ASP A 137 -0.57 2.87 22.05
N ILE A 138 -0.04 2.81 20.83
CA ILE A 138 -0.85 2.85 19.60
C ILE A 138 -1.84 1.68 19.55
N ARG A 139 -1.41 0.49 19.93
CA ARG A 139 -2.25 -0.69 19.99
C ARG A 139 -3.41 -0.50 20.98
N GLY A 140 -3.15 0.08 22.15
CA GLY A 140 -4.17 0.42 23.15
C GLY A 140 -5.17 1.45 22.60
N GLU A 141 -4.67 2.57 22.05
CA GLU A 141 -5.51 3.61 21.44
C GLU A 141 -6.43 3.05 20.35
N ILE A 142 -5.92 2.17 19.48
CA ILE A 142 -6.72 1.51 18.43
C ILE A 142 -7.77 0.58 19.05
N ALA A 143 -7.38 -0.24 20.03
CA ALA A 143 -8.30 -1.16 20.69
C ALA A 143 -9.47 -0.42 21.34
N ASP A 144 -9.19 0.66 22.08
CA ASP A 144 -10.20 1.51 22.70
C ASP A 144 -11.13 2.15 21.66
N GLY A 145 -10.55 2.67 20.56
CA GLY A 145 -11.32 3.25 19.46
C GLY A 145 -12.25 2.24 18.79
N VAL A 146 -11.80 1.01 18.58
CA VAL A 146 -12.60 -0.08 18.00
C VAL A 146 -13.76 -0.45 18.92
N VAL A 147 -13.49 -0.61 20.22
CA VAL A 147 -14.52 -0.93 21.22
C VAL A 147 -15.55 0.20 21.35
N ALA A 148 -15.11 1.45 21.32
CA ALA A 148 -16.00 2.61 21.36
C ALA A 148 -16.96 2.67 20.14
N GLN A 149 -16.54 2.11 19.00
CA GLN A 149 -17.35 1.98 17.79
C GLN A 149 -18.21 0.71 17.77
N GLY A 150 -18.19 -0.11 18.83
CA GLY A 150 -18.96 -1.35 18.94
C GLY A 150 -18.29 -2.56 18.30
N GLY A 151 -17.04 -2.44 17.88
CA GLY A 151 -16.22 -3.54 17.38
C GLY A 151 -15.59 -4.36 18.51
N GLN A 152 -14.76 -5.32 18.15
CA GLN A 152 -13.99 -6.17 19.06
C GLN A 152 -12.50 -6.05 18.72
N ALA A 153 -11.66 -5.99 19.77
CA ALA A 153 -10.23 -5.93 19.66
C ALA A 153 -9.59 -6.91 20.63
N GLU A 154 -8.70 -7.76 20.16
CA GLU A 154 -8.00 -8.77 20.93
C GLU A 154 -6.50 -8.71 20.70
N VAL A 155 -5.73 -8.62 21.77
CA VAL A 155 -4.25 -8.66 21.71
C VAL A 155 -3.79 -10.12 21.80
N VAL A 156 -3.08 -10.58 20.78
CA VAL A 156 -2.54 -11.94 20.71
C VAL A 156 -1.05 -11.94 20.37
N ASP A 157 -0.39 -13.07 20.63
CA ASP A 157 0.99 -13.27 20.19
C ASP A 157 1.02 -13.68 18.71
N GLY A 158 1.84 -12.97 17.92
CA GLY A 158 2.00 -13.22 16.51
C GLY A 158 3.46 -13.30 16.08
N ILE A 159 3.67 -13.48 14.78
CA ILE A 159 5.00 -13.68 14.18
C ILE A 159 5.88 -12.42 14.29
N LEU A 160 5.28 -11.23 14.41
CA LEU A 160 5.94 -9.94 14.57
C LEU A 160 5.81 -9.37 15.98
N GLY A 161 5.61 -10.22 16.98
CA GLY A 161 5.35 -9.82 18.37
C GLY A 161 3.86 -9.74 18.67
N LYS A 162 3.46 -8.90 19.63
CA LYS A 162 2.05 -8.70 19.95
C LYS A 162 1.33 -8.04 18.77
N GLU A 163 0.25 -8.65 18.32
CA GLU A 163 -0.62 -8.12 17.29
C GLU A 163 -2.01 -7.81 17.84
N LEU A 164 -2.76 -6.96 17.17
CA LEU A 164 -4.14 -6.65 17.49
C LEU A 164 -5.05 -7.25 16.40
N LYS A 165 -5.88 -8.21 16.76
CA LYS A 165 -6.97 -8.70 15.93
C LYS A 165 -8.21 -7.84 16.15
N VAL A 166 -8.77 -7.32 15.08
CA VAL A 166 -9.91 -6.41 15.09
C VAL A 166 -11.04 -6.99 14.28
N ALA A 167 -12.26 -6.96 14.84
CA ALA A 167 -13.49 -7.23 14.13
C ALA A 167 -14.43 -6.02 14.28
N LEU A 168 -14.79 -5.40 13.16
CA LEU A 168 -15.67 -4.25 13.12
C LEU A 168 -17.15 -4.67 13.07
N PRO A 169 -18.11 -3.78 13.44
CA PRO A 169 -19.54 -4.10 13.44
C PRO A 169 -20.10 -4.44 12.04
N ASP A 170 -19.47 -3.98 10.98
CA ASP A 170 -19.83 -4.29 9.59
C ASP A 170 -19.40 -5.69 9.13
N GLY A 171 -18.70 -6.44 10.00
CA GLY A 171 -18.15 -7.76 9.72
C GLY A 171 -16.74 -7.76 9.15
N SER A 172 -16.13 -6.60 8.94
CA SER A 172 -14.73 -6.49 8.49
C SER A 172 -13.78 -6.98 9.58
N VAL A 173 -12.78 -7.77 9.18
CA VAL A 173 -11.74 -8.29 10.09
C VAL A 173 -10.37 -7.86 9.57
N MET A 174 -9.52 -7.41 10.49
CA MET A 174 -8.14 -7.04 10.18
C MET A 174 -7.19 -7.44 11.30
N ARG A 175 -5.91 -7.56 10.97
CA ARG A 175 -4.82 -7.69 11.96
C ARG A 175 -3.89 -6.51 11.83
N LEU A 176 -3.56 -5.93 12.96
CA LEU A 176 -2.61 -4.85 13.04
C LEU A 176 -1.35 -5.36 13.74
N HIS A 177 -0.22 -5.13 13.08
CA HIS A 177 1.09 -5.44 13.58
C HIS A 177 1.87 -4.15 13.74
N GLY A 178 2.62 -4.04 14.83
CA GLY A 178 3.53 -2.92 15.06
C GLY A 178 4.88 -3.42 15.51
N VAL A 179 5.93 -2.88 14.94
CA VAL A 179 7.31 -3.19 15.35
C VAL A 179 8.07 -1.92 15.60
N ASP A 180 8.60 -1.80 16.82
CA ASP A 180 9.44 -0.70 17.24
C ASP A 180 10.91 -0.97 16.89
N GLY A 181 11.55 0.01 16.27
CA GLY A 181 12.97 0.00 15.94
C GLY A 181 13.71 1.23 16.43
N PRO A 182 15.00 1.40 16.03
CA PRO A 182 15.80 2.55 16.41
C PRO A 182 15.23 3.85 15.82
N ARG A 183 14.45 4.59 16.58
CA ARG A 183 13.80 5.86 16.21
C ARG A 183 12.79 5.76 15.07
N TRP A 184 12.30 4.56 14.77
CA TRP A 184 11.22 4.31 13.83
C TRP A 184 10.20 3.31 14.39
N PHE A 185 9.02 3.34 13.85
CA PHE A 185 7.94 2.41 14.12
C PHE A 185 7.35 1.95 12.78
N LEU A 186 7.28 0.65 12.56
CA LEU A 186 6.62 0.05 11.40
C LEU A 186 5.23 -0.43 11.79
N ARG A 187 4.22 0.01 11.05
CA ARG A 187 2.85 -0.52 11.12
C ARG A 187 2.58 -1.38 9.89
N ALA A 188 1.99 -2.54 10.09
CA ALA A 188 1.42 -3.36 9.04
C ALA A 188 -0.04 -3.70 9.35
N VAL A 189 -0.95 -3.40 8.43
CA VAL A 189 -2.37 -3.72 8.55
C VAL A 189 -2.72 -4.78 7.52
N VAL A 190 -3.19 -5.95 8.00
CA VAL A 190 -3.45 -7.13 7.17
C VAL A 190 -4.95 -7.33 7.01
N HIS A 191 -5.36 -7.46 5.75
CA HIS A 191 -6.75 -7.68 5.34
C HIS A 191 -6.90 -8.95 4.49
N GLY A 192 -8.15 -9.33 4.25
CA GLY A 192 -8.51 -10.49 3.45
C GLY A 192 -8.31 -11.82 4.19
N PRO A 193 -8.10 -12.95 3.49
CA PRO A 193 -7.94 -14.26 4.12
C PRO A 193 -6.86 -14.30 5.21
N ALA A 194 -5.75 -13.57 5.05
CA ALA A 194 -4.67 -13.49 6.03
C ALA A 194 -5.09 -12.81 7.35
N ALA A 195 -6.20 -12.09 7.38
CA ALA A 195 -6.72 -11.51 8.62
C ALA A 195 -7.31 -12.56 9.57
N THR A 196 -7.79 -13.69 9.03
CA THR A 196 -8.48 -14.74 9.81
C THR A 196 -7.74 -16.08 9.83
N ASP A 197 -6.87 -16.33 8.84
CA ASP A 197 -6.12 -17.59 8.69
C ASP A 197 -4.61 -17.32 8.84
N ASP A 198 -4.02 -17.91 9.87
CA ASP A 198 -2.58 -17.78 10.16
C ASP A 198 -1.73 -18.37 9.02
N THR A 199 -2.18 -19.44 8.35
CA THR A 199 -1.47 -20.06 7.23
C THR A 199 -1.43 -19.12 6.02
N ALA A 200 -2.53 -18.45 5.73
CA ALA A 200 -2.59 -17.45 4.65
C ALA A 200 -1.73 -16.21 4.94
N ALA A 201 -1.54 -15.88 6.23
CA ALA A 201 -0.75 -14.73 6.65
C ALA A 201 0.76 -14.94 6.56
N VAL A 202 1.26 -16.17 6.66
CA VAL A 202 2.71 -16.48 6.78
C VAL A 202 3.55 -15.78 5.70
N THR A 203 3.19 -15.92 4.43
CA THR A 203 4.00 -15.38 3.32
C THR A 203 4.10 -13.86 3.38
N LEU A 204 2.99 -13.17 3.66
CA LEU A 204 2.97 -11.70 3.82
C LEU A 204 3.77 -11.25 5.03
N LEU A 205 3.58 -11.91 6.18
CA LEU A 205 4.25 -11.53 7.43
C LEU A 205 5.75 -11.85 7.43
N GLU A 206 6.19 -12.90 6.75
CA GLU A 206 7.62 -13.15 6.56
C GLU A 206 8.27 -12.10 5.64
N LEU A 207 7.54 -11.59 4.62
CA LEU A 207 8.04 -10.48 3.84
C LEU A 207 8.09 -9.19 4.68
N VAL A 208 7.05 -8.89 5.46
CA VAL A 208 7.04 -7.75 6.39
C VAL A 208 8.19 -7.86 7.40
N ARG A 209 8.48 -9.07 7.89
CA ARG A 209 9.65 -9.32 8.75
C ARG A 209 10.97 -9.03 8.03
N GLY A 210 11.05 -9.30 6.75
CA GLY A 210 12.24 -9.10 5.94
C GLY A 210 12.51 -7.64 5.56
N VAL A 211 11.61 -6.67 5.79
CA VAL A 211 11.82 -5.28 5.38
C VAL A 211 12.94 -4.60 6.16
N ALA A 212 13.58 -3.59 5.56
CA ALA A 212 14.47 -2.68 6.26
C ALA A 212 13.88 -1.26 6.26
N ILE A 213 14.04 -0.55 7.38
CA ILE A 213 13.53 0.80 7.55
C ILE A 213 14.67 1.80 7.53
N ASP A 214 14.64 2.72 6.59
CA ASP A 214 15.50 3.88 6.55
C ASP A 214 14.79 5.09 7.15
N ARG A 215 15.12 5.35 8.40
CA ARG A 215 14.55 6.49 9.12
C ARG A 215 15.06 7.83 8.57
N GLY A 216 16.19 7.84 7.90
CA GLY A 216 16.89 9.05 7.50
C GLY A 216 17.47 9.84 8.68
N THR A 217 18.09 10.97 8.36
CA THR A 217 18.80 11.85 9.33
C THR A 217 17.96 13.02 9.80
N ASP A 218 16.90 13.39 9.09
CA ASP A 218 16.09 14.55 9.35
C ASP A 218 15.40 14.50 10.73
N ALA A 219 15.28 15.66 11.37
CA ALA A 219 14.50 15.78 12.60
C ALA A 219 13.01 15.70 12.24
N ARG A 220 12.31 14.70 12.80
CA ARG A 220 10.86 14.52 12.63
C ARG A 220 10.21 14.26 13.98
N PRO A 221 9.04 14.85 14.24
CA PRO A 221 8.28 14.57 15.45
C PRO A 221 7.89 13.06 15.49
N PRO A 222 7.75 12.50 16.70
CA PRO A 222 7.19 11.17 16.86
C PRO A 222 5.81 11.02 16.20
N ARG A 223 5.53 9.84 15.67
CA ARG A 223 4.29 9.50 14.93
C ARG A 223 4.12 10.20 13.58
N GLU A 224 5.08 10.99 13.11
CA GLU A 224 5.07 11.51 11.74
C GLU A 224 5.43 10.37 10.76
N VAL A 225 4.66 10.25 9.68
CA VAL A 225 4.92 9.26 8.61
C VAL A 225 6.26 9.58 7.95
N LEU A 226 7.08 8.56 7.77
CA LEU A 226 8.33 8.68 7.03
C LEU A 226 8.07 8.72 5.52
N PRO A 227 8.78 9.57 4.76
CA PRO A 227 8.49 9.78 3.34
C PRO A 227 8.84 8.54 2.52
N LEU A 228 7.93 8.18 1.63
CA LEU A 228 8.14 7.17 0.60
C LEU A 228 8.44 7.83 -0.75
N ARG A 229 9.09 7.08 -1.64
CA ARG A 229 9.41 7.49 -3.01
C ARG A 229 9.29 6.32 -3.97
N LEU A 230 9.11 6.61 -5.25
CA LEU A 230 9.21 5.59 -6.28
C LEU A 230 10.64 5.03 -6.35
N PRO A 231 10.80 3.72 -6.52
CA PRO A 231 12.12 3.15 -6.77
C PRO A 231 12.74 3.75 -8.02
N PRO A 232 14.07 3.91 -8.07
CA PRO A 232 14.76 4.49 -9.23
C PRO A 232 14.43 3.78 -10.56
N GLU A 233 14.23 2.47 -10.52
CA GLU A 233 13.86 1.66 -11.69
C GLU A 233 12.46 2.02 -12.24
N ALA A 234 11.51 2.31 -11.35
CA ALA A 234 10.15 2.73 -11.73
C ALA A 234 10.10 4.19 -12.21
N GLN A 235 11.00 5.04 -11.73
CA GLN A 235 11.12 6.43 -12.21
C GLN A 235 11.60 6.46 -13.66
N GLN A 236 12.60 5.65 -14.02
CA GLN A 236 13.13 5.58 -15.39
C GLN A 236 12.06 5.16 -16.41
N VAL A 237 11.20 4.19 -16.06
CA VAL A 237 10.12 3.75 -16.95
C VAL A 237 9.10 4.86 -17.19
N ASN A 238 8.81 5.69 -16.19
CA ASN A 238 7.90 6.84 -16.34
C ASN A 238 8.52 7.97 -17.16
N ASP A 239 9.80 8.26 -17.00
CA ASP A 239 10.52 9.27 -17.78
C ASP A 239 10.60 8.86 -19.26
N ASP A 240 10.92 7.60 -19.55
CA ASP A 240 10.94 7.06 -20.92
C ASP A 240 9.55 7.06 -21.57
N ALA A 241 8.49 6.78 -20.80
CA ALA A 241 7.11 6.84 -21.28
C ALA A 241 6.67 8.28 -21.60
N THR A 242 7.08 9.24 -20.77
CA THR A 242 6.77 10.67 -20.97
C THR A 242 7.51 11.23 -22.17
N ASP A 243 8.77 10.85 -22.38
CA ASP A 243 9.57 11.27 -23.54
C ASP A 243 9.03 10.66 -24.84
N SER A 244 8.52 9.42 -24.79
CA SER A 244 7.90 8.75 -25.94
C SER A 244 6.60 9.43 -26.38
N VAL A 245 5.81 9.97 -25.46
CA VAL A 245 4.58 10.72 -25.75
C VAL A 245 4.90 12.12 -26.25
N ALA A 246 5.94 12.77 -25.73
CA ALA A 246 6.40 14.07 -26.22
C ALA A 246 6.97 14.00 -27.64
N GLY A 247 7.65 12.89 -27.99
CA GLY A 247 8.20 12.66 -29.33
C GLY A 247 7.15 12.43 -30.42
N THR A 248 5.90 12.07 -30.06
CA THR A 248 4.83 11.83 -31.05
C THR A 248 4.00 13.08 -31.34
N SER A 249 4.23 14.19 -30.66
CA SER A 249 3.51 15.46 -30.83
C SER A 249 4.24 16.49 -31.72
N GLN A 250 5.22 16.07 -32.52
CA GLN A 250 5.65 16.90 -33.67
C GLN A 250 4.57 16.84 -34.77
N ARG A 251 3.46 17.58 -34.54
CA ARG A 251 2.62 18.04 -35.64
C ARG A 251 3.50 18.87 -36.54
N THR A 252 3.80 18.33 -37.70
CA THR A 252 4.43 19.09 -38.79
C THR A 252 3.50 20.23 -39.16
N GLU A 253 4.04 21.44 -39.35
CA GLU A 253 3.32 22.65 -39.76
C GLU A 253 2.53 22.49 -41.06
N ASP A 254 2.69 21.34 -41.75
CA ASP A 254 1.99 20.98 -42.99
C ASP A 254 0.49 20.58 -42.76
N ASP A 255 0.07 20.33 -41.51
CA ASP A 255 -1.30 19.93 -41.22
C ASP A 255 -2.25 21.13 -41.04
N LEU A 256 -1.77 22.37 -41.20
CA LEU A 256 -2.53 23.62 -41.12
C LEU A 256 -2.82 24.25 -42.49
N ARG A 257 -2.66 23.54 -43.61
CA ARG A 257 -3.08 24.06 -44.91
C ARG A 257 -4.61 24.14 -44.97
N PRO A 258 -5.20 25.33 -45.27
CA PRO A 258 -6.62 25.47 -45.51
C PRO A 258 -7.04 24.59 -46.68
N PHE A 259 -8.16 23.91 -46.58
CA PHE A 259 -8.76 23.13 -47.64
C PHE A 259 -8.86 23.99 -48.92
N GLU A 260 -8.25 23.55 -50.02
CA GLU A 260 -8.47 24.15 -51.34
C GLU A 260 -9.95 24.02 -51.71
N ARG A 261 -10.59 25.16 -52.04
CA ARG A 261 -11.94 25.18 -52.55
C ARG A 261 -11.99 24.41 -53.86
N GLY A 262 -12.81 23.37 -53.90
CA GLY A 262 -13.10 22.64 -55.11
C GLY A 262 -13.77 23.53 -56.17
N PRO A 263 -13.72 23.13 -57.49
CA PRO A 263 -14.21 23.94 -58.60
C PRO A 263 -15.70 24.23 -58.46
N GLU A 264 -16.07 25.49 -58.63
CA GLU A 264 -17.48 25.94 -58.71
C GLU A 264 -18.20 25.30 -59.90
N ILE A 265 -19.30 24.63 -59.67
CA ILE A 265 -20.18 24.12 -60.70
C ILE A 265 -21.00 25.31 -61.22
N ILE A 266 -20.71 25.76 -62.46
CA ILE A 266 -21.52 26.75 -63.16
C ILE A 266 -22.65 25.99 -63.85
N GLU A 267 -23.88 26.13 -63.37
CA GLU A 267 -25.09 25.71 -64.10
C GLU A 267 -25.31 26.66 -65.28
N VAL A 268 -25.21 26.14 -66.49
CA VAL A 268 -25.64 26.86 -67.73
C VAL A 268 -27.10 26.45 -68.02
N ARG A 269 -27.91 27.43 -68.10
CA ARG A 269 -29.34 27.36 -68.45
C ARG A 269 -29.53 27.36 -69.96
#